data_65a0deacf35c2e607e93df4b723420dd
#
_entry.id   65a0deacf35c2e607e93df4b723420dd
#
_cell.length_a   1.000
_cell.length_b   1.000
_cell.length_c   1.000
_cell.angle_alpha   90.00
_cell.angle_beta   90.00
_cell.angle_gamma   90.00
#
_symmetry.space_group_name_H-M   'P 1'
#
loop_
_entity.id
_entity.type
_entity.pdbx_description
1 polymer ?
#
loop_
_entity_poly.entity_id
_entity_poly.type
_entity_poly.pdbx_seq_one_letter_code
_entity_poly.pdbx_strand_id
1 'polypeptide(L)'
;MRHLLFALTLGLFPTLGFSFEVDNRQLFMAEPGSQILKVISTADLDLFAGVIDVFQSRYPSVSVDYYEVGSTELVKALIEDGAQFDLAVSSAMDLQTKLANDGMALPFRSEFTTQLPDWAHWQDLVFAFTQEPAALVFSARDFDGQSVPKTRQELIAIMRSHPMQFKNRVGTYDIRSSGLGYLFATQDARTSETYWRLAE
;
A
#
# COMPACT_ATOMS: atom_id res chain seq x y z
N MET A 1 66.87 0.16 18.11
CA MET A 1 65.90 0.03 17.00
C MET A 1 64.57 -0.35 17.59
N ARG A 2 63.64 0.61 17.72
CA ARG A 2 62.29 0.38 18.28
C ARG A 2 61.32 0.30 17.12
N HIS A 3 60.72 -0.88 16.90
CA HIS A 3 59.68 -1.08 15.89
C HIS A 3 58.33 -0.62 16.48
N LEU A 4 57.76 0.45 15.90
CA LEU A 4 56.41 0.91 16.21
C LEU A 4 55.48 0.07 15.33
N LEU A 5 54.66 -0.82 16.00
CA LEU A 5 53.53 -1.48 15.35
C LEU A 5 52.33 -0.49 15.33
N PHE A 6 51.96 -0.08 14.10
CA PHE A 6 50.72 0.67 13.86
C PHE A 6 49.58 -0.35 13.79
N ALA A 7 48.73 -0.43 14.79
CA ALA A 7 47.51 -1.23 14.74
C ALA A 7 46.42 -0.44 13.99
N LEU A 8 46.10 -0.89 12.77
CA LEU A 8 44.99 -0.35 11.96
C LEU A 8 43.69 -0.91 12.51
N THR A 9 42.98 -0.14 13.33
CA THR A 9 41.61 -0.50 13.76
C THR A 9 40.65 -0.23 12.61
N LEU A 10 40.24 -1.28 11.92
CA LEU A 10 39.15 -1.24 10.93
C LEU A 10 37.86 -1.04 11.72
N GLY A 11 37.33 0.17 11.74
CA GLY A 11 36.02 0.47 12.32
C GLY A 11 34.92 -0.20 11.47
N LEU A 12 34.30 -1.26 11.97
CA LEU A 12 33.03 -1.74 11.44
C LEU A 12 31.97 -0.66 11.73
N PHE A 13 31.65 0.13 10.73
CA PHE A 13 30.41 0.92 10.77
C PHE A 13 29.25 -0.05 10.53
N PRO A 14 28.29 -0.19 11.47
CA PRO A 14 27.08 -0.94 11.19
C PRO A 14 26.34 -0.22 10.05
N THR A 15 26.21 -0.87 8.91
CA THR A 15 25.23 -0.46 7.92
C THR A 15 23.87 -0.66 8.55
N LEU A 16 23.18 0.41 8.89
CA LEU A 16 21.78 0.39 9.26
C LEU A 16 21.02 -0.07 8.00
N GLY A 17 20.91 -1.38 7.83
CA GLY A 17 20.00 -1.96 6.85
C GLY A 17 18.58 -1.74 7.35
N PHE A 18 17.69 -1.26 6.51
CA PHE A 18 16.27 -1.26 6.79
C PHE A 18 15.84 -2.71 7.05
N SER A 19 14.98 -2.94 8.05
CA SER A 19 14.49 -4.28 8.36
C SER A 19 13.22 -4.60 7.59
N PHE A 20 12.57 -3.59 6.97
CA PHE A 20 11.40 -3.76 6.13
C PHE A 20 11.80 -4.21 4.71
N GLU A 21 10.96 -5.05 4.11
CA GLU A 21 11.13 -5.56 2.76
C GLU A 21 10.62 -4.56 1.72
N VAL A 22 11.43 -4.33 0.68
CA VAL A 22 11.08 -3.44 -0.45
C VAL A 22 10.85 -4.30 -1.68
N ASP A 23 9.63 -4.28 -2.22
CA ASP A 23 9.26 -5.05 -3.40
C ASP A 23 9.92 -4.45 -4.66
N ASN A 24 9.93 -3.11 -4.76
CA ASN A 24 10.55 -2.40 -5.86
C ASN A 24 11.00 -0.99 -5.42
N ARG A 25 12.03 -0.43 -6.08
CA ARG A 25 12.48 0.94 -5.84
C ARG A 25 13.00 1.57 -7.11
N GLN A 26 12.60 2.82 -7.34
CA GLN A 26 13.13 3.62 -8.44
C GLN A 26 13.33 5.08 -8.03
N LEU A 27 14.49 5.60 -8.42
CA LEU A 27 14.79 7.02 -8.34
C LEU A 27 14.48 7.70 -9.68
N PHE A 28 13.46 8.54 -9.70
CA PHE A 28 13.10 9.40 -10.82
C PHE A 28 13.89 10.69 -10.68
N MET A 29 15.00 10.76 -11.43
CA MET A 29 15.90 11.91 -11.37
C MET A 29 15.28 13.13 -12.05
N ALA A 30 15.40 14.27 -11.38
CA ALA A 30 15.14 15.59 -11.94
C ALA A 30 16.46 16.28 -12.35
N GLU A 31 16.44 17.60 -12.55
CA GLU A 31 17.65 18.37 -12.89
C GLU A 31 18.74 18.26 -11.80
N PRO A 32 20.02 18.42 -12.17
CA PRO A 32 21.13 18.37 -11.20
C PRO A 32 20.95 19.36 -10.04
N GLY A 33 21.14 18.90 -8.80
CA GLY A 33 20.95 19.71 -7.59
C GLY A 33 19.52 19.75 -7.07
N SER A 34 18.62 18.94 -7.64
CA SER A 34 17.22 18.81 -7.21
C SER A 34 17.08 18.30 -5.76
N GLN A 35 16.01 18.72 -5.11
CA GLN A 35 15.55 18.10 -3.87
C GLN A 35 15.03 16.69 -4.15
N ILE A 36 15.15 15.80 -3.17
CA ILE A 36 14.63 14.44 -3.27
C ILE A 36 13.39 14.33 -2.38
N LEU A 37 12.26 13.99 -2.99
CA LEU A 37 11.03 13.60 -2.31
C LEU A 37 11.03 12.07 -2.15
N LYS A 38 11.05 11.59 -0.91
CA LYS A 38 11.00 10.15 -0.62
C LYS A 38 9.55 9.70 -0.41
N VAL A 39 9.12 8.76 -1.23
CA VAL A 39 7.75 8.22 -1.19
C VAL A 39 7.81 6.74 -0.86
N ILE A 40 7.05 6.32 0.17
CA ILE A 40 6.78 4.91 0.45
C ILE A 40 5.32 4.60 0.09
N SER A 41 5.08 3.54 -0.66
CA SER A 41 3.77 3.29 -1.26
C SER A 41 3.44 1.82 -1.40
N THR A 42 2.16 1.50 -1.28
CA THR A 42 1.61 0.19 -1.64
C THR A 42 1.02 0.15 -3.06
N ALA A 43 1.14 1.23 -3.81
CA ALA A 43 0.75 1.25 -5.22
C ALA A 43 1.91 0.78 -6.09
N ASP A 44 1.58 -0.05 -7.08
CA ASP A 44 2.56 -0.58 -8.03
C ASP A 44 3.32 0.55 -8.73
N LEU A 45 4.63 0.43 -8.80
CA LEU A 45 5.54 1.42 -9.38
C LEU A 45 5.15 1.75 -10.83
N ASP A 46 4.87 0.72 -11.63
CA ASP A 46 4.52 0.88 -13.05
C ASP A 46 3.25 1.73 -13.26
N LEU A 47 2.29 1.62 -12.34
CA LEU A 47 1.07 2.40 -12.37
C LEU A 47 1.29 3.83 -11.87
N PHE A 48 2.15 4.01 -10.88
CA PHE A 48 2.40 5.30 -10.26
C PHE A 48 3.40 6.17 -11.03
N ALA A 49 4.24 5.56 -11.88
CA ALA A 49 5.23 6.26 -12.71
C ALA A 49 4.63 7.41 -13.52
N GLY A 50 3.46 7.20 -14.15
CA GLY A 50 2.79 8.24 -14.89
C GLY A 50 2.33 9.44 -14.04
N VAL A 51 2.01 9.23 -12.77
CA VAL A 51 1.69 10.32 -11.81
C VAL A 51 2.96 11.11 -11.49
N ILE A 52 4.08 10.42 -11.30
CA ILE A 52 5.39 11.04 -11.04
C ILE A 52 5.83 11.86 -12.24
N ASP A 53 5.67 11.38 -13.46
CA ASP A 53 6.01 12.11 -14.69
C ASP A 53 5.23 13.43 -14.79
N VAL A 54 3.92 13.39 -14.51
CA VAL A 54 3.08 14.59 -14.48
C VAL A 54 3.52 15.55 -13.36
N PHE A 55 3.86 15.03 -12.19
CA PHE A 55 4.38 15.83 -11.08
C PHE A 55 5.69 16.52 -11.49
N GLN A 56 6.68 15.79 -12.02
CA GLN A 56 7.97 16.33 -12.41
C GLN A 56 7.87 17.31 -13.59
N SER A 57 6.88 17.17 -14.47
CA SER A 57 6.63 18.17 -15.51
C SER A 57 6.25 19.56 -14.97
N ARG A 58 5.66 19.60 -13.78
CA ARG A 58 5.29 20.84 -13.06
C ARG A 58 6.38 21.30 -12.07
N TYR A 59 7.13 20.36 -11.54
CA TYR A 59 8.17 20.58 -10.53
C TYR A 59 9.50 19.94 -10.98
N PRO A 60 10.14 20.47 -12.04
CA PRO A 60 11.32 19.85 -12.66
C PRO A 60 12.56 19.83 -11.74
N SER A 61 12.54 20.56 -10.64
CA SER A 61 13.62 20.58 -9.63
C SER A 61 13.42 19.58 -8.50
N VAL A 62 12.45 18.66 -8.58
CA VAL A 62 12.19 17.66 -7.55
C VAL A 62 12.36 16.26 -8.11
N SER A 63 13.36 15.54 -7.62
CA SER A 63 13.54 14.10 -7.83
C SER A 63 12.59 13.32 -6.91
N VAL A 64 12.11 12.16 -7.35
CA VAL A 64 11.26 11.29 -6.53
C VAL A 64 11.96 9.96 -6.32
N ASP A 65 12.22 9.60 -5.06
CA ASP A 65 12.74 8.29 -4.66
C ASP A 65 11.56 7.44 -4.16
N TYR A 66 11.04 6.59 -5.04
CA TYR A 66 9.83 5.82 -4.82
C TYR A 66 10.16 4.41 -4.34
N TYR A 67 9.55 4.01 -3.23
CA TYR A 67 9.65 2.68 -2.63
C TYR A 67 8.29 2.00 -2.67
N GLU A 68 8.19 0.91 -3.43
CA GLU A 68 7.03 0.03 -3.43
C GLU A 68 7.21 -1.05 -2.36
N VAL A 69 6.20 -1.19 -1.49
CA VAL A 69 6.23 -2.11 -0.35
C VAL A 69 4.84 -2.67 -0.07
N GLY A 70 4.76 -3.78 0.64
CA GLY A 70 3.49 -4.27 1.20
C GLY A 70 2.94 -3.38 2.30
N SER A 71 1.63 -3.47 2.59
CA SER A 71 0.98 -2.62 3.62
C SER A 71 1.57 -2.82 5.02
N THR A 72 1.94 -4.04 5.37
CA THR A 72 2.60 -4.36 6.65
C THR A 72 4.00 -3.80 6.72
N GLU A 73 4.74 -3.87 5.62
CA GLU A 73 6.10 -3.35 5.52
C GLU A 73 6.12 -1.81 5.59
N LEU A 74 5.10 -1.14 5.02
CA LEU A 74 4.95 0.31 5.16
C LEU A 74 4.81 0.72 6.64
N VAL A 75 3.95 0.04 7.38
CA VAL A 75 3.74 0.32 8.81
C VAL A 75 4.99 0.00 9.62
N LYS A 76 5.65 -1.13 9.33
CA LYS A 76 6.91 -1.52 9.96
C LYS A 76 8.01 -0.49 9.71
N ALA A 77 8.18 -0.05 8.46
CA ALA A 77 9.16 0.97 8.09
C ALA A 77 8.99 2.26 8.90
N LEU A 78 7.76 2.75 9.02
CA LEU A 78 7.48 4.02 9.66
C LEU A 78 7.48 3.92 11.20
N ILE A 79 6.88 2.87 11.79
CA ILE A 79 6.69 2.75 13.23
C ILE A 79 7.86 2.03 13.90
N GLU A 80 8.29 0.87 13.37
CA GLU A 80 9.28 0.02 14.03
C GLU A 80 10.70 0.45 13.68
N ASP A 81 10.98 0.68 12.41
CA ASP A 81 12.30 1.08 11.93
C ASP A 81 12.55 2.59 12.04
N GLY A 82 11.50 3.40 12.23
CA GLY A 82 11.60 4.85 12.29
C GLY A 82 12.15 5.47 10.99
N ALA A 83 11.92 4.79 9.85
CA ALA A 83 12.38 5.27 8.54
C ALA A 83 11.71 6.58 8.16
N GLN A 84 12.49 7.49 7.57
CA GLN A 84 12.03 8.84 7.24
C GLN A 84 11.60 8.90 5.78
N PHE A 85 10.32 9.17 5.57
CA PHE A 85 9.71 9.41 4.27
C PHE A 85 8.94 10.73 4.31
N ASP A 86 8.83 11.40 3.16
CA ASP A 86 8.11 12.65 3.02
C ASP A 86 6.62 12.40 2.72
N LEU A 87 6.31 11.27 2.07
CA LEU A 87 4.96 10.88 1.71
C LEU A 87 4.77 9.37 1.88
N ALA A 88 3.65 8.99 2.51
CA ALA A 88 3.19 7.61 2.60
C ALA A 88 1.86 7.44 1.85
N VAL A 89 1.79 6.47 0.94
CA VAL A 89 0.61 6.19 0.11
C VAL A 89 0.17 4.75 0.32
N SER A 90 -1.08 4.52 0.70
CA SER A 90 -1.61 3.16 0.87
C SER A 90 -3.11 3.11 0.72
N SER A 91 -3.63 2.01 0.17
CA SER A 91 -5.05 1.67 0.15
C SER A 91 -5.57 1.16 1.50
N ALA A 92 -4.70 0.88 2.47
CA ALA A 92 -5.07 0.52 3.85
C ALA A 92 -5.44 1.78 4.65
N MET A 93 -6.64 2.32 4.43
CA MET A 93 -7.10 3.60 4.98
C MET A 93 -7.10 3.66 6.51
N ASP A 94 -7.39 2.56 7.17
CA ASP A 94 -7.37 2.43 8.63
C ASP A 94 -5.94 2.60 9.19
N LEU A 95 -4.94 2.00 8.54
CA LEU A 95 -3.55 2.14 8.91
C LEU A 95 -3.04 3.56 8.66
N GLN A 96 -3.41 4.20 7.55
CA GLN A 96 -3.07 5.59 7.26
C GLN A 96 -3.66 6.55 8.31
N THR A 97 -4.93 6.35 8.64
CA THR A 97 -5.61 7.13 9.69
C THR A 97 -4.96 6.90 11.06
N LYS A 98 -4.53 5.65 11.35
CA LYS A 98 -3.80 5.35 12.58
C LYS A 98 -2.47 6.09 12.64
N LEU A 99 -1.65 6.06 11.59
CA LEU A 99 -0.38 6.79 11.53
C LEU A 99 -0.58 8.28 11.80
N ALA A 100 -1.62 8.88 11.21
CA ALA A 100 -1.95 10.29 11.45
C ALA A 100 -2.35 10.57 12.91
N ASN A 101 -3.20 9.73 13.50
CA ASN A 101 -3.64 9.87 14.88
C ASN A 101 -2.50 9.63 15.89
N ASP A 102 -1.52 8.81 15.54
CA ASP A 102 -0.32 8.59 16.34
C ASP A 102 0.72 9.74 16.21
N GLY A 103 0.38 10.79 15.45
CA GLY A 103 1.22 12.00 15.32
C GLY A 103 2.36 11.88 14.31
N MET A 104 2.30 10.91 13.39
CA MET A 104 3.34 10.71 12.39
C MET A 104 3.12 11.53 11.11
N ALA A 105 1.95 12.15 10.94
CA ALA A 105 1.65 13.01 9.81
C ALA A 105 1.71 14.50 10.20
N LEU A 106 2.19 15.34 9.28
CA LEU A 106 2.19 16.78 9.41
C LEU A 106 0.92 17.37 8.78
N PRO A 107 0.28 18.36 9.40
CA PRO A 107 -0.85 19.04 8.79
C PRO A 107 -0.44 19.74 7.49
N PHE A 108 -1.25 19.55 6.44
CA PHE A 108 -1.02 20.18 5.15
C PHE A 108 -2.29 20.82 4.61
N ARG A 109 -2.22 22.08 4.22
CA ARG A 109 -3.30 22.81 3.57
C ARG A 109 -2.84 23.48 2.28
N SER A 110 -3.63 23.31 1.22
CA SER A 110 -3.44 23.99 -0.06
C SER A 110 -4.80 24.34 -0.67
N GLU A 111 -4.80 25.11 -1.73
CA GLU A 111 -6.01 25.36 -2.51
C GLU A 111 -6.65 24.08 -3.05
N PHE A 112 -5.85 23.04 -3.30
CA PHE A 112 -6.33 21.74 -3.78
C PHE A 112 -6.94 20.91 -2.65
N THR A 113 -6.29 20.85 -1.48
CA THR A 113 -6.80 20.05 -0.36
C THR A 113 -8.08 20.63 0.23
N THR A 114 -8.27 21.96 0.17
CA THR A 114 -9.51 22.62 0.63
C THR A 114 -10.71 22.40 -0.28
N GLN A 115 -10.50 21.91 -1.49
CA GLN A 115 -11.56 21.58 -2.46
C GLN A 115 -11.95 20.08 -2.42
N LEU A 116 -11.26 19.27 -1.64
CA LEU A 116 -11.60 17.85 -1.50
C LEU A 116 -12.94 17.70 -0.78
N PRO A 117 -13.76 16.71 -1.14
CA PRO A 117 -14.98 16.40 -0.41
C PRO A 117 -14.66 15.88 1.00
N ASP A 118 -15.60 16.03 1.93
CA ASP A 118 -15.42 15.68 3.35
C ASP A 118 -14.93 14.25 3.59
N TRP A 119 -15.33 13.30 2.73
CA TRP A 119 -14.90 11.91 2.83
C TRP A 119 -13.45 11.68 2.41
N ALA A 120 -12.84 12.60 1.68
CA ALA A 120 -11.52 12.46 1.07
C ALA A 120 -10.38 13.06 1.91
N HIS A 121 -10.67 13.51 3.12
CA HIS A 121 -9.61 14.01 4.02
C HIS A 121 -9.92 13.72 5.49
N TRP A 122 -8.87 13.62 6.30
CA TRP A 122 -8.94 13.45 7.74
C TRP A 122 -8.01 14.45 8.43
N GLN A 123 -8.58 15.43 9.14
CA GLN A 123 -7.89 16.43 9.98
C GLN A 123 -6.71 17.18 9.29
N ASP A 124 -6.78 17.40 8.00
CA ASP A 124 -5.68 17.94 7.18
C ASP A 124 -4.36 17.11 7.25
N LEU A 125 -4.44 15.85 7.66
CA LEU A 125 -3.31 14.94 7.86
C LEU A 125 -3.28 13.80 6.85
N VAL A 126 -4.46 13.32 6.41
CA VAL A 126 -4.62 12.25 5.43
C VAL A 126 -5.54 12.71 4.32
N PHE A 127 -5.18 12.38 3.08
CA PHE A 127 -5.92 12.79 1.88
C PHE A 127 -6.12 11.61 0.96
N ALA A 128 -7.36 11.36 0.53
CA ALA A 128 -7.66 10.39 -0.51
C ALA A 128 -7.62 11.06 -1.89
N PHE A 129 -6.98 10.40 -2.86
CA PHE A 129 -6.90 10.89 -4.24
C PHE A 129 -7.56 9.94 -5.24
N THR A 130 -7.97 8.74 -4.81
CA THR A 130 -8.71 7.76 -5.60
C THR A 130 -9.88 7.21 -4.80
N GLN A 131 -10.85 6.64 -5.52
CA GLN A 131 -11.95 5.86 -4.96
C GLN A 131 -12.05 4.56 -5.75
N GLU A 132 -11.75 3.44 -5.12
CA GLU A 132 -11.65 2.13 -5.76
C GLU A 132 -12.71 1.18 -5.17
N PRO A 133 -13.70 0.76 -5.96
CA PRO A 133 -14.68 -0.20 -5.49
C PRO A 133 -14.08 -1.60 -5.43
N ALA A 134 -14.34 -2.34 -4.35
CA ALA A 134 -14.10 -3.77 -4.33
C ALA A 134 -15.11 -4.49 -5.23
N ALA A 135 -14.62 -5.37 -6.12
CA ALA A 135 -15.44 -6.08 -7.07
C ALA A 135 -15.18 -7.60 -7.04
N LEU A 136 -16.21 -8.38 -7.32
CA LEU A 136 -16.08 -9.80 -7.60
C LEU A 136 -15.84 -9.99 -9.10
N VAL A 137 -14.76 -10.66 -9.46
CA VAL A 137 -14.42 -10.98 -10.85
C VAL A 137 -14.69 -12.46 -11.09
N PHE A 138 -15.43 -12.77 -12.14
CA PHE A 138 -15.76 -14.12 -12.53
C PHE A 138 -15.07 -14.52 -13.83
N SER A 139 -14.50 -15.72 -13.88
CA SER A 139 -13.95 -16.29 -15.11
C SER A 139 -15.08 -16.60 -16.10
N ALA A 140 -15.11 -15.95 -17.25
CA ALA A 140 -16.11 -16.19 -18.28
C ALA A 140 -16.12 -17.68 -18.72
N ARG A 141 -14.94 -18.32 -18.77
CA ARG A 141 -14.81 -19.73 -19.11
C ARG A 141 -15.48 -20.66 -18.08
N ASP A 142 -15.36 -20.34 -16.78
CA ASP A 142 -15.90 -21.19 -15.71
C ASP A 142 -17.42 -21.00 -15.52
N PHE A 143 -17.96 -19.95 -16.11
CA PHE A 143 -19.40 -19.65 -16.13
C PHE A 143 -20.00 -19.74 -17.54
N ASP A 144 -19.30 -20.38 -18.49
CA ASP A 144 -19.83 -20.56 -19.85
C ASP A 144 -21.13 -21.35 -19.83
N GLY A 145 -22.19 -20.78 -20.39
CA GLY A 145 -23.54 -21.34 -20.37
C GLY A 145 -24.26 -21.27 -19.01
N GLN A 146 -23.67 -20.64 -17.99
CA GLN A 146 -24.29 -20.47 -16.66
C GLN A 146 -24.52 -18.98 -16.36
N SER A 147 -25.56 -18.69 -15.56
CA SER A 147 -25.75 -17.33 -15.04
C SER A 147 -24.68 -16.98 -14.01
N VAL A 148 -24.02 -15.85 -14.20
CA VAL A 148 -23.10 -15.29 -13.19
C VAL A 148 -23.91 -14.85 -11.97
N PRO A 149 -23.51 -15.24 -10.74
CA PRO A 149 -24.23 -14.86 -9.52
C PRO A 149 -24.19 -13.35 -9.32
N LYS A 150 -25.31 -12.77 -8.92
CA LYS A 150 -25.48 -11.33 -8.67
C LYS A 150 -25.45 -10.98 -7.18
N THR A 151 -25.55 -11.97 -6.33
CA THR A 151 -25.55 -11.82 -4.87
C THR A 151 -24.56 -12.80 -4.24
N ARG A 152 -24.13 -12.50 -3.01
CA ARG A 152 -23.28 -13.43 -2.24
C ARG A 152 -23.99 -14.74 -1.92
N GLN A 153 -25.30 -14.71 -1.67
CA GLN A 153 -26.11 -15.91 -1.44
C GLN A 153 -26.12 -16.82 -2.65
N GLU A 154 -26.29 -16.26 -3.86
CA GLU A 154 -26.20 -17.03 -5.11
C GLU A 154 -24.80 -17.60 -5.32
N LEU A 155 -23.74 -16.82 -5.06
CA LEU A 155 -22.37 -17.29 -5.13
C LEU A 155 -22.14 -18.49 -4.19
N ILE A 156 -22.54 -18.36 -2.93
CA ILE A 156 -22.44 -19.45 -1.93
C ILE A 156 -23.21 -20.71 -2.41
N ALA A 157 -24.42 -20.52 -2.93
CA ALA A 157 -25.24 -21.63 -3.42
C ALA A 157 -24.55 -22.37 -4.60
N ILE A 158 -24.00 -21.63 -5.55
CA ILE A 158 -23.27 -22.21 -6.69
C ILE A 158 -21.99 -22.93 -6.21
N MET A 159 -21.20 -22.32 -5.36
CA MET A 159 -19.97 -22.93 -4.83
C MET A 159 -20.27 -24.26 -4.08
N ARG A 160 -21.33 -24.28 -3.29
CA ARG A 160 -21.74 -25.48 -2.55
C ARG A 160 -22.34 -26.57 -3.43
N SER A 161 -23.04 -26.21 -4.50
CA SER A 161 -23.61 -27.18 -5.44
C SER A 161 -22.56 -27.78 -6.40
N HIS A 162 -21.45 -27.06 -6.64
CA HIS A 162 -20.40 -27.48 -7.57
C HIS A 162 -19.00 -27.38 -6.93
N PRO A 163 -18.74 -28.03 -5.78
CA PRO A 163 -17.51 -27.83 -5.01
C PRO A 163 -16.25 -28.20 -5.80
N MET A 164 -16.32 -29.21 -6.67
CA MET A 164 -15.17 -29.63 -7.49
C MET A 164 -14.82 -28.61 -8.59
N GLN A 165 -15.80 -27.85 -9.07
CA GLN A 165 -15.58 -26.81 -10.07
C GLN A 165 -14.80 -25.64 -9.48
N PHE A 166 -15.04 -25.28 -8.22
CA PHE A 166 -14.45 -24.11 -7.55
C PHE A 166 -13.26 -24.44 -6.66
N LYS A 167 -12.93 -25.73 -6.48
CA LYS A 167 -11.78 -26.13 -5.64
C LYS A 167 -10.48 -25.51 -6.16
N ASN A 168 -9.79 -24.73 -5.32
CA ASN A 168 -8.55 -24.00 -5.63
C ASN A 168 -8.71 -22.98 -6.79
N ARG A 169 -9.91 -22.45 -6.99
CA ARG A 169 -10.22 -21.50 -8.07
C ARG A 169 -10.86 -20.20 -7.56
N VAL A 170 -11.01 -20.08 -6.25
CA VAL A 170 -11.48 -18.86 -5.60
C VAL A 170 -10.29 -18.23 -4.92
N GLY A 171 -10.03 -16.97 -5.23
CA GLY A 171 -8.94 -16.20 -4.66
C GLY A 171 -9.46 -14.92 -3.99
N THR A 172 -8.80 -14.51 -2.95
CA THR A 172 -8.99 -13.24 -2.27
C THR A 172 -7.64 -12.75 -1.73
N TYR A 173 -7.61 -11.57 -1.16
CA TYR A 173 -6.43 -11.05 -0.49
C TYR A 173 -6.04 -11.91 0.71
N ASP A 174 -4.74 -12.12 0.90
CA ASP A 174 -4.22 -12.66 2.17
C ASP A 174 -4.28 -11.55 3.23
N ILE A 175 -5.15 -11.72 4.21
CA ILE A 175 -5.36 -10.74 5.29
C ILE A 175 -4.14 -10.54 6.19
N ARG A 176 -3.14 -11.41 6.11
CA ARG A 176 -1.89 -11.31 6.89
C ARG A 176 -0.89 -10.35 6.28
N SER A 177 -0.94 -10.17 4.96
CA SER A 177 0.00 -9.34 4.20
C SER A 177 -0.66 -8.13 3.53
N SER A 178 -1.97 -8.20 3.25
CA SER A 178 -2.73 -7.11 2.62
C SER A 178 -3.53 -6.32 3.65
N GLY A 179 -3.14 -5.07 3.90
CA GLY A 179 -3.89 -4.16 4.77
C GLY A 179 -5.30 -3.87 4.23
N LEU A 180 -5.45 -3.72 2.91
CA LEU A 180 -6.76 -3.57 2.26
C LEU A 180 -7.62 -4.82 2.44
N GLY A 181 -7.03 -6.01 2.26
CA GLY A 181 -7.72 -7.27 2.48
C GLY A 181 -8.18 -7.43 3.93
N TYR A 182 -7.34 -7.07 4.89
CA TYR A 182 -7.69 -7.05 6.30
C TYR A 182 -8.84 -6.07 6.62
N LEU A 183 -8.78 -4.84 6.09
CA LEU A 183 -9.82 -3.84 6.24
C LEU A 183 -11.17 -4.37 5.73
N PHE A 184 -11.22 -4.89 4.51
CA PHE A 184 -12.46 -5.43 3.95
C PHE A 184 -12.97 -6.64 4.73
N ALA A 185 -12.09 -7.58 5.11
CA ALA A 185 -12.50 -8.76 5.87
C ALA A 185 -13.09 -8.38 7.24
N THR A 186 -12.48 -7.46 7.95
CA THR A 186 -12.96 -7.02 9.27
C THR A 186 -14.28 -6.24 9.18
N GLN A 187 -14.46 -5.38 8.17
CA GLN A 187 -15.72 -4.69 7.96
C GLN A 187 -16.83 -5.66 7.54
N ASP A 188 -16.51 -6.60 6.65
CA ASP A 188 -17.45 -7.60 6.18
C ASP A 188 -17.88 -8.55 7.30
N ALA A 189 -16.96 -9.01 8.15
CA ALA A 189 -17.25 -9.84 9.30
C ALA A 189 -18.22 -9.17 10.30
N ARG A 190 -18.21 -7.85 10.37
CA ARG A 190 -19.09 -7.06 11.25
C ARG A 190 -20.44 -6.72 10.65
N THR A 191 -20.52 -6.62 9.33
CA THR A 191 -21.70 -6.06 8.63
C THR A 191 -22.44 -7.06 7.75
N SER A 192 -21.83 -8.21 7.44
CA SER A 192 -22.40 -9.21 6.53
C SER A 192 -22.64 -10.55 7.18
N GLU A 193 -23.87 -11.01 7.18
CA GLU A 193 -24.22 -12.37 7.63
C GLU A 193 -23.63 -13.48 6.75
N THR A 194 -23.20 -13.15 5.53
CA THR A 194 -22.64 -14.12 4.58
C THR A 194 -21.12 -14.26 4.67
N TYR A 195 -20.44 -13.43 5.43
CA TYR A 195 -18.98 -13.45 5.54
C TYR A 195 -18.46 -14.85 5.93
N TRP A 196 -18.92 -15.36 7.04
CA TRP A 196 -18.45 -16.66 7.58
C TRP A 196 -18.77 -17.84 6.66
N ARG A 197 -19.84 -17.74 5.88
CA ARG A 197 -20.22 -18.77 4.90
C ARG A 197 -19.33 -18.78 3.65
N LEU A 198 -18.66 -17.67 3.36
CA LEU A 198 -17.68 -17.57 2.26
C LEU A 198 -16.27 -17.92 2.71
N ALA A 199 -15.99 -17.81 4.00
CA ALA A 199 -14.67 -18.12 4.58
C ALA A 199 -14.45 -19.63 4.83
N GLU A 200 -15.53 -20.45 4.81
CA GLU A 200 -15.48 -21.92 4.90
C GLU A 200 -14.98 -22.55 3.60
#